data_714692e9e95c92a45bdd073df1f14fd6
#
_entry.id   714692e9e95c92a45bdd073df1f14fd6
#
_cell.length_a   1.000
_cell.length_b   1.000
_cell.length_c   1.000
_cell.angle_alpha   90.00
_cell.angle_beta   90.00
_cell.angle_gamma   90.00
#
_symmetry.space_group_name_H-M   'P 1'
#
loop_
_entity.id
_entity.type
_entity.pdbx_description
1 polymer ?
#
loop_
_entity_poly.entity_id
_entity_poly.type
_entity_poly.pdbx_seq_one_letter_code
_entity_poly.pdbx_strand_id
1 'polypeptide(L)'
;MCCQALAQESLVVGWVNWQPFSFRNEQQQLRGLDVELLDAIFQRAGYQARFSEMPWARVLHELQFGTIQVGMSANMTAERQQYARFSHPYREEETVIVVRRQDAERWREIATLDQLANTPDFHLGLLKGFDYGDSFRQLMTQPDMQPRLQMRLRLEQLLKMLLGGRIQGFILDPHGLQEWRNQGKLPDDLHILLRIELTPVHLMLSKESTTETHLQRINQAIDQLKQSPDYQQILDRYRFTTQHPSAPQHP
;
A
#
# COMPACT_ATOMS: atom_id res chain seq x y z
N MET A 1 32.52 35.24 3.24
CA MET A 1 31.11 34.96 2.93
C MET A 1 30.71 33.73 3.71
N CYS A 2 29.98 33.90 4.83
CA CYS A 2 29.42 32.75 5.55
C CYS A 2 28.23 32.19 4.75
N CYS A 3 28.42 31.02 4.16
CA CYS A 3 27.32 30.23 3.64
C CYS A 3 26.50 29.79 4.85
N GLN A 4 25.41 30.48 5.21
CA GLN A 4 24.39 29.94 6.11
C GLN A 4 23.78 28.75 5.40
N ALA A 5 24.13 27.56 5.84
CA ALA A 5 23.38 26.36 5.49
C ALA A 5 21.95 26.59 6.03
N LEU A 6 21.01 26.92 5.15
CA LEU A 6 19.59 26.95 5.49
C LEU A 6 19.25 25.57 6.04
N ALA A 7 18.80 25.49 7.29
CA ALA A 7 18.36 24.26 7.90
C ALA A 7 17.26 23.66 7.00
N GLN A 8 17.49 22.45 6.51
CA GLN A 8 16.55 21.76 5.65
C GLN A 8 15.24 21.53 6.42
N GLU A 9 14.13 21.94 5.82
CA GLU A 9 12.80 21.79 6.44
C GLU A 9 12.51 20.31 6.69
N SER A 10 12.01 20.00 7.89
CA SER A 10 11.73 18.62 8.31
C SER A 10 10.23 18.35 8.32
N LEU A 11 9.78 17.31 7.62
CA LEU A 11 8.38 16.88 7.58
C LEU A 11 8.21 15.56 8.34
N VAL A 12 7.19 15.49 9.19
CA VAL A 12 6.82 14.26 9.90
C VAL A 12 6.04 13.35 8.95
N VAL A 13 6.55 12.12 8.77
CA VAL A 13 5.99 11.11 7.87
C VAL A 13 5.39 9.97 8.69
N GLY A 14 4.08 9.79 8.60
CA GLY A 14 3.40 8.63 9.16
C GLY A 14 3.61 7.40 8.29
N TRP A 15 3.94 6.25 8.92
CA TRP A 15 4.15 5.00 8.23
C TRP A 15 3.67 3.80 9.04
N VAL A 16 3.43 2.70 8.33
CA VAL A 16 2.97 1.42 8.89
C VAL A 16 4.05 0.38 8.66
N ASN A 17 4.25 -0.53 9.61
CA ASN A 17 5.13 -1.67 9.39
C ASN A 17 4.50 -2.63 8.37
N TRP A 18 4.98 -2.55 7.12
CA TRP A 18 4.47 -3.31 5.98
C TRP A 18 5.63 -3.71 5.04
N GLN A 19 6.21 -4.86 5.30
CA GLN A 19 7.35 -5.37 4.53
C GLN A 19 6.90 -5.92 3.16
N PRO A 20 7.63 -5.66 2.07
CA PRO A 20 8.98 -5.06 1.97
C PRO A 20 8.97 -3.52 1.80
N PHE A 21 7.84 -2.83 1.91
CA PHE A 21 7.70 -1.40 1.59
C PHE A 21 8.23 -0.49 2.69
N SER A 22 7.91 -0.77 3.94
CA SER A 22 8.38 -0.04 5.13
C SER A 22 8.42 -0.97 6.33
N PHE A 23 9.60 -1.15 6.92
CA PHE A 23 9.79 -2.07 8.04
C PHE A 23 11.05 -1.73 8.84
N ARG A 24 11.14 -2.27 10.06
CA ARG A 24 12.38 -2.24 10.82
C ARG A 24 13.14 -3.55 10.61
N ASN A 25 14.43 -3.41 10.25
CA ASN A 25 15.32 -4.58 10.17
C ASN A 25 15.70 -5.08 11.57
N GLU A 26 16.53 -6.11 11.64
CA GLU A 26 17.01 -6.68 12.93
C GLU A 26 17.74 -5.66 13.79
N GLN A 27 18.41 -4.67 13.20
CA GLN A 27 19.08 -3.59 13.90
C GLN A 27 18.13 -2.41 14.24
N GLN A 28 16.82 -2.59 14.13
CA GLN A 28 15.79 -1.58 14.36
C GLN A 28 15.87 -0.34 13.44
N GLN A 29 16.62 -0.41 12.35
CA GLN A 29 16.69 0.64 11.36
C GLN A 29 15.48 0.56 10.43
N LEU A 30 14.88 1.71 10.13
CA LEU A 30 13.80 1.80 9.14
C LEU A 30 14.36 1.54 7.75
N ARG A 31 13.75 0.62 7.02
CA ARG A 31 14.09 0.17 5.68
C ARG A 31 12.82 -0.07 4.87
N GLY A 32 12.99 -0.26 3.57
CA GLY A 32 11.93 -0.68 2.66
C GLY A 32 11.87 0.15 1.40
N LEU A 33 11.18 -0.37 0.40
CA LEU A 33 11.05 0.27 -0.92
C LEU A 33 10.51 1.70 -0.79
N ASP A 34 9.40 1.87 -0.07
CA ASP A 34 8.76 3.19 0.07
C ASP A 34 9.61 4.16 0.88
N VAL A 35 10.37 3.64 1.86
CA VAL A 35 11.31 4.46 2.65
C VAL A 35 12.43 4.99 1.77
N GLU A 36 13.04 4.14 0.94
CA GLU A 36 14.14 4.56 0.05
C GLU A 36 13.66 5.49 -1.06
N LEU A 37 12.47 5.23 -1.63
CA LEU A 37 11.87 6.14 -2.61
C LEU A 37 11.56 7.50 -1.99
N LEU A 38 10.98 7.52 -0.77
CA LEU A 38 10.65 8.76 -0.09
C LEU A 38 11.90 9.55 0.30
N ASP A 39 12.94 8.89 0.81
CA ASP A 39 14.21 9.56 1.12
C ASP A 39 14.83 10.19 -0.14
N ALA A 40 14.82 9.47 -1.27
CA ALA A 40 15.30 9.98 -2.54
C ALA A 40 14.47 11.17 -3.08
N ILE A 41 13.13 11.12 -2.90
CA ILE A 41 12.22 12.21 -3.26
C ILE A 41 12.48 13.42 -2.36
N PHE A 42 12.52 13.23 -1.04
CA PHE A 42 12.69 14.34 -0.09
C PHE A 42 14.04 15.02 -0.23
N GLN A 43 15.12 14.26 -0.45
CA GLN A 43 16.44 14.83 -0.71
C GLN A 43 16.42 15.76 -1.93
N ARG A 44 15.75 15.36 -3.03
CA ARG A 44 15.59 16.19 -4.23
C ARG A 44 14.68 17.40 -4.00
N ALA A 45 13.63 17.22 -3.21
CA ALA A 45 12.70 18.29 -2.85
C ALA A 45 13.28 19.27 -1.81
N GLY A 46 14.43 18.96 -1.20
CA GLY A 46 15.07 19.80 -0.17
C GLY A 46 14.39 19.66 1.20
N TYR A 47 13.81 18.49 1.52
CA TYR A 47 13.22 18.17 2.80
C TYR A 47 13.99 17.08 3.54
N GLN A 48 13.76 16.98 4.86
CA GLN A 48 14.18 15.85 5.68
C GLN A 48 12.94 15.10 6.20
N ALA A 49 12.96 13.78 6.17
CA ALA A 49 11.90 12.96 6.74
C ALA A 49 12.15 12.69 8.22
N ARG A 50 11.12 12.88 9.06
CA ARG A 50 11.04 12.36 10.42
C ARG A 50 9.95 11.31 10.47
N PHE A 51 10.34 10.05 10.48
CA PHE A 51 9.43 8.92 10.40
C PHE A 51 8.75 8.64 11.76
N SER A 52 7.41 8.49 11.75
CA SER A 52 6.59 8.14 12.90
C SER A 52 5.76 6.89 12.60
N GLU A 53 6.05 5.80 13.32
CA GLU A 53 5.36 4.53 13.16
C GLU A 53 4.02 4.54 13.89
N MET A 54 2.95 4.17 13.19
CA MET A 54 1.61 4.06 13.76
C MET A 54 0.69 3.21 12.86
N PRO A 55 -0.42 2.64 13.39
CA PRO A 55 -1.42 1.97 12.58
C PRO A 55 -2.00 2.89 11.50
N TRP A 56 -2.34 2.35 10.31
CA TRP A 56 -2.81 3.15 9.17
C TRP A 56 -3.99 4.06 9.50
N ALA A 57 -4.98 3.54 10.22
CA ALA A 57 -6.13 4.35 10.65
C ALA A 57 -5.72 5.59 11.47
N ARG A 58 -4.60 5.49 12.23
CA ARG A 58 -4.03 6.62 12.96
C ARG A 58 -3.25 7.55 12.04
N VAL A 59 -2.54 7.04 11.04
CA VAL A 59 -1.89 7.89 10.01
C VAL A 59 -2.95 8.79 9.35
N LEU A 60 -4.09 8.23 8.93
CA LEU A 60 -5.17 8.99 8.31
C LEU A 60 -5.73 10.07 9.25
N HIS A 61 -5.96 9.72 10.52
CA HIS A 61 -6.44 10.65 11.53
C HIS A 61 -5.44 11.79 11.79
N GLU A 62 -4.18 11.47 12.09
CA GLU A 62 -3.15 12.47 12.40
C GLU A 62 -2.87 13.39 11.19
N LEU A 63 -2.97 12.86 9.97
CA LEU A 63 -2.84 13.64 8.74
C LEU A 63 -4.01 14.63 8.57
N GLN A 64 -5.24 14.19 8.88
CA GLN A 64 -6.44 15.04 8.79
C GLN A 64 -6.33 16.25 9.71
N PHE A 65 -5.74 16.08 10.89
CA PHE A 65 -5.56 17.17 11.88
C PHE A 65 -4.20 17.89 11.78
N GLY A 66 -3.36 17.53 10.79
CA GLY A 66 -2.08 18.21 10.56
C GLY A 66 -0.97 17.88 11.56
N THR A 67 -1.18 16.94 12.47
CA THR A 67 -0.16 16.50 13.45
C THR A 67 1.03 15.84 12.76
N ILE A 68 0.79 15.14 11.65
CA ILE A 68 1.81 14.71 10.70
C ILE A 68 1.59 15.42 9.36
N GLN A 69 2.68 15.69 8.64
CA GLN A 69 2.66 16.40 7.37
C GLN A 69 2.39 15.46 6.20
N VAL A 70 2.94 14.24 6.25
CA VAL A 70 2.92 13.31 5.13
C VAL A 70 2.52 11.90 5.57
N GLY A 71 1.65 11.26 4.80
CA GLY A 71 1.39 9.82 4.83
C GLY A 71 1.96 9.19 3.57
N MET A 72 2.70 8.09 3.69
CA MET A 72 3.23 7.36 2.54
C MET A 72 2.37 6.13 2.22
N SER A 73 2.57 5.54 1.03
CA SER A 73 1.87 4.32 0.57
C SER A 73 0.35 4.48 0.48
N ALA A 74 -0.13 5.55 -0.15
CA ALA A 74 -1.55 5.87 -0.16
C ALA A 74 -2.18 5.82 -1.56
N ASN A 75 -3.32 5.15 -1.68
CA ASN A 75 -4.21 5.29 -2.83
C ASN A 75 -5.05 6.56 -2.68
N MET A 76 -5.29 7.24 -3.78
CA MET A 76 -6.11 8.45 -3.82
C MET A 76 -7.60 8.08 -3.81
N THR A 77 -8.35 8.66 -2.86
CA THR A 77 -9.82 8.52 -2.80
C THR A 77 -10.47 9.88 -2.61
N ALA A 78 -11.74 10.00 -3.04
CA ALA A 78 -12.51 11.24 -2.88
C ALA A 78 -12.65 11.67 -1.41
N GLU A 79 -12.79 10.71 -0.49
CA GLU A 79 -12.82 10.97 0.96
C GLU A 79 -11.51 11.58 1.43
N ARG A 80 -10.37 10.97 1.09
CA ARG A 80 -9.04 11.43 1.51
C ARG A 80 -8.67 12.78 0.90
N GLN A 81 -9.14 13.06 -0.33
CA GLN A 81 -8.94 14.35 -0.99
C GLN A 81 -9.62 15.52 -0.26
N GLN A 82 -10.56 15.28 0.64
CA GLN A 82 -11.18 16.33 1.43
C GLN A 82 -10.17 16.97 2.38
N TYR A 83 -9.24 16.20 2.96
CA TYR A 83 -8.28 16.68 3.97
C TYR A 83 -6.80 16.57 3.55
N ALA A 84 -6.51 15.91 2.43
CA ALA A 84 -5.14 15.75 1.94
C ALA A 84 -4.99 16.17 0.47
N ARG A 85 -3.78 16.62 0.12
CA ARG A 85 -3.29 16.74 -1.26
C ARG A 85 -2.54 15.48 -1.61
N PHE A 86 -2.61 15.06 -2.87
CA PHE A 86 -1.90 13.87 -3.35
C PHE A 86 -0.79 14.26 -4.31
N SER A 87 0.39 13.67 -4.12
CA SER A 87 1.50 13.81 -5.04
C SER A 87 1.22 13.13 -6.38
N HIS A 88 2.08 13.34 -7.37
CA HIS A 88 2.20 12.41 -8.48
C HIS A 88 2.46 11.00 -7.94
N PRO A 89 2.00 9.92 -8.65
CA PRO A 89 2.27 8.57 -8.19
C PRO A 89 3.76 8.28 -8.25
N TYR A 90 4.31 7.71 -7.19
CA TYR A 90 5.73 7.37 -7.15
C TYR A 90 6.01 5.89 -7.43
N ARG A 91 5.01 5.02 -7.30
CA ARG A 91 5.01 3.60 -7.74
C ARG A 91 3.59 3.12 -8.02
N GLU A 92 3.46 1.88 -8.40
CA GLU A 92 2.19 1.15 -8.48
C GLU A 92 2.15 0.02 -7.47
N GLU A 93 0.97 -0.42 -7.08
CA GLU A 93 0.73 -1.53 -6.16
C GLU A 93 -0.29 -2.49 -6.75
N GLU A 94 0.06 -3.77 -6.79
CA GLU A 94 -0.86 -4.81 -7.20
C GLU A 94 -1.66 -5.31 -6.00
N THR A 95 -2.95 -5.52 -6.18
CA THR A 95 -3.85 -6.03 -5.15
C THR A 95 -4.36 -7.42 -5.55
N VAL A 96 -4.20 -8.40 -4.66
CA VAL A 96 -4.62 -9.79 -4.90
C VAL A 96 -5.49 -10.34 -3.77
N ILE A 97 -6.41 -11.25 -4.10
CA ILE A 97 -7.10 -12.09 -3.12
C ILE A 97 -6.32 -13.37 -2.96
N VAL A 98 -5.98 -13.70 -1.72
CA VAL A 98 -5.32 -14.96 -1.37
C VAL A 98 -6.28 -15.86 -0.60
N VAL A 99 -6.18 -17.17 -0.88
CA VAL A 99 -6.94 -18.25 -0.24
C VAL A 99 -5.99 -19.33 0.26
N ARG A 100 -6.47 -20.28 1.08
CA ARG A 100 -5.69 -21.49 1.38
C ARG A 100 -5.54 -22.32 0.11
N ARG A 101 -4.36 -22.87 -0.15
CA ARG A 101 -4.10 -23.70 -1.34
C ARG A 101 -5.06 -24.89 -1.42
N GLN A 102 -5.37 -25.51 -0.29
CA GLN A 102 -6.31 -26.64 -0.24
C GLN A 102 -7.73 -26.28 -0.69
N ASP A 103 -8.12 -25.00 -0.62
CA ASP A 103 -9.45 -24.52 -1.01
C ASP A 103 -9.44 -23.90 -2.43
N ALA A 104 -8.27 -23.76 -3.06
CA ALA A 104 -8.14 -23.06 -4.35
C ALA A 104 -9.02 -23.69 -5.43
N GLU A 105 -9.09 -25.03 -5.49
CA GLU A 105 -9.91 -25.75 -6.45
C GLU A 105 -11.42 -25.50 -6.22
N ARG A 106 -11.86 -25.38 -4.97
CA ARG A 106 -13.25 -25.05 -4.63
C ARG A 106 -13.66 -23.68 -5.18
N TRP A 107 -12.72 -22.73 -5.22
CA TRP A 107 -12.97 -21.33 -5.58
C TRP A 107 -12.49 -20.97 -6.98
N ARG A 108 -12.04 -21.93 -7.80
CA ARG A 108 -11.42 -21.70 -9.11
C ARG A 108 -12.29 -20.91 -10.10
N GLU A 109 -13.62 -20.97 -9.95
CA GLU A 109 -14.56 -20.22 -10.78
C GLU A 109 -14.58 -18.71 -10.49
N ILE A 110 -13.95 -18.28 -9.38
CA ILE A 110 -13.83 -16.86 -9.03
C ILE A 110 -12.62 -16.27 -9.76
N ALA A 111 -12.81 -15.86 -11.00
CA ALA A 111 -11.79 -15.19 -11.82
C ALA A 111 -12.02 -13.67 -11.95
N THR A 112 -13.15 -13.16 -11.44
CA THR A 112 -13.51 -11.73 -11.45
C THR A 112 -14.18 -11.31 -10.15
N LEU A 113 -14.23 -10.00 -9.88
CA LEU A 113 -14.94 -9.44 -8.73
C LEU A 113 -16.46 -9.71 -8.80
N ASP A 114 -17.03 -9.73 -10.01
CA ASP A 114 -18.46 -10.06 -10.20
C ASP A 114 -18.75 -11.50 -9.83
N GLN A 115 -17.88 -12.44 -10.18
CA GLN A 115 -18.00 -13.83 -9.76
C GLN A 115 -17.86 -13.98 -8.24
N LEU A 116 -16.94 -13.22 -7.62
CA LEU A 116 -16.84 -13.14 -6.16
C LEU A 116 -18.14 -12.62 -5.53
N ALA A 117 -18.73 -11.57 -6.10
CA ALA A 117 -20.02 -11.03 -5.66
C ALA A 117 -21.13 -12.10 -5.67
N ASN A 118 -21.14 -12.92 -6.70
CA ASN A 118 -22.13 -14.00 -6.90
C ASN A 118 -21.80 -15.29 -6.14
N THR A 119 -20.78 -15.29 -5.26
CA THR A 119 -20.40 -16.45 -4.44
C THR A 119 -20.73 -16.18 -2.96
N PRO A 120 -21.97 -16.46 -2.48
CA PRO A 120 -22.44 -16.04 -1.16
C PRO A 120 -21.65 -16.65 0.01
N ASP A 121 -21.08 -17.84 -0.17
CA ASP A 121 -20.28 -18.53 0.85
C ASP A 121 -18.85 -18.00 0.99
N PHE A 122 -18.43 -17.05 0.14
CA PHE A 122 -17.08 -16.48 0.20
C PHE A 122 -17.06 -15.25 1.10
N HIS A 123 -16.52 -15.40 2.31
CA HIS A 123 -16.26 -14.31 3.24
C HIS A 123 -14.83 -13.79 3.06
N LEU A 124 -14.69 -12.49 2.91
CA LEU A 124 -13.43 -11.81 2.58
C LEU A 124 -12.92 -10.96 3.75
N GLY A 125 -11.66 -11.16 4.10
CA GLY A 125 -10.96 -10.37 5.12
C GLY A 125 -10.34 -9.10 4.54
N LEU A 126 -10.52 -7.98 5.24
CA LEU A 126 -10.02 -6.66 4.87
C LEU A 126 -9.27 -6.01 6.03
N LEU A 127 -8.27 -5.20 5.73
CA LEU A 127 -7.62 -4.32 6.71
C LEU A 127 -8.39 -3.01 6.81
N LYS A 128 -8.70 -2.60 8.03
CA LYS A 128 -9.45 -1.37 8.30
C LYS A 128 -8.69 -0.13 7.83
N GLY A 129 -9.36 0.70 7.03
CA GLY A 129 -8.82 1.95 6.49
C GLY A 129 -7.96 1.77 5.24
N PHE A 130 -7.69 0.54 4.79
CA PHE A 130 -7.03 0.29 3.51
C PHE A 130 -8.02 0.52 2.37
N ASP A 131 -7.48 0.92 1.22
CA ASP A 131 -8.19 1.04 -0.04
C ASP A 131 -7.60 0.07 -1.04
N TYR A 132 -8.44 -0.65 -1.75
CA TYR A 132 -8.06 -1.74 -2.65
C TYR A 132 -8.41 -1.44 -4.12
N GLY A 133 -8.55 -0.14 -4.45
CA GLY A 133 -8.83 0.34 -5.78
C GLY A 133 -10.32 0.54 -6.11
N ASP A 134 -10.55 1.14 -7.28
CA ASP A 134 -11.89 1.58 -7.70
C ASP A 134 -12.84 0.40 -7.90
N SER A 135 -12.36 -0.65 -8.57
CA SER A 135 -13.15 -1.85 -8.84
C SER A 135 -13.64 -2.52 -7.55
N PHE A 136 -12.75 -2.60 -6.55
CA PHE A 136 -13.12 -3.19 -5.26
C PHE A 136 -14.03 -2.26 -4.45
N ARG A 137 -13.84 -0.93 -4.52
CA ARG A 137 -14.76 0.03 -3.89
C ARG A 137 -16.18 -0.12 -4.43
N GLN A 138 -16.35 -0.30 -5.74
CA GLN A 138 -17.66 -0.56 -6.35
C GLN A 138 -18.27 -1.87 -5.83
N LEU A 139 -17.49 -2.94 -5.75
CA LEU A 139 -17.94 -4.21 -5.16
C LEU A 139 -18.45 -4.03 -3.73
N MET A 140 -17.74 -3.26 -2.90
CA MET A 140 -18.14 -3.00 -1.50
C MET A 140 -19.47 -2.24 -1.37
N THR A 141 -19.97 -1.57 -2.41
CA THR A 141 -21.28 -0.89 -2.36
C THR A 141 -22.45 -1.86 -2.54
N GLN A 142 -22.20 -3.08 -2.97
CA GLN A 142 -23.25 -4.08 -3.18
C GLN A 142 -23.79 -4.58 -1.82
N PRO A 143 -25.13 -4.55 -1.59
CA PRO A 143 -25.71 -4.91 -0.30
C PRO A 143 -25.33 -6.33 0.17
N ASP A 144 -25.26 -7.28 -0.77
CA ASP A 144 -24.96 -8.69 -0.49
C ASP A 144 -23.49 -8.93 -0.13
N MET A 145 -22.60 -7.99 -0.41
CA MET A 145 -21.19 -8.06 -0.02
C MET A 145 -20.97 -7.68 1.45
N GLN A 146 -21.68 -6.67 1.95
CA GLN A 146 -21.46 -6.10 3.29
C GLN A 146 -21.40 -7.16 4.42
N PRO A 147 -22.33 -8.12 4.52
CA PRO A 147 -22.31 -9.15 5.58
C PRO A 147 -21.11 -10.11 5.48
N ARG A 148 -20.49 -10.20 4.30
CA ARG A 148 -19.39 -11.13 4.01
C ARG A 148 -18.00 -10.50 4.21
N LEU A 149 -17.92 -9.18 4.43
CA LEU A 149 -16.67 -8.46 4.65
C LEU A 149 -16.30 -8.48 6.14
N GLN A 150 -15.08 -8.92 6.44
CA GLN A 150 -14.54 -9.02 7.81
C GLN A 150 -13.35 -8.08 7.98
N MET A 151 -13.58 -6.90 8.57
CA MET A 151 -12.52 -5.91 8.78
C MET A 151 -11.70 -6.20 10.04
N ARG A 152 -10.38 -6.12 9.95
CA ARG A 152 -9.43 -6.25 11.06
C ARG A 152 -8.37 -5.15 11.00
N LEU A 153 -7.71 -4.92 12.13
CA LEU A 153 -6.65 -3.90 12.23
C LEU A 153 -5.28 -4.44 11.82
N ARG A 154 -5.09 -5.77 11.85
CA ARG A 154 -3.80 -6.42 11.64
C ARG A 154 -3.95 -7.65 10.73
N LEU A 155 -2.94 -7.86 9.89
CA LEU A 155 -2.92 -8.99 8.96
C LEU A 155 -2.89 -10.33 9.68
N GLU A 156 -2.20 -10.43 10.84
CA GLU A 156 -2.14 -11.67 11.62
C GLU A 156 -3.53 -12.12 12.10
N GLN A 157 -4.45 -11.18 12.31
CA GLN A 157 -5.83 -11.49 12.68
C GLN A 157 -6.59 -12.11 11.48
N LEU A 158 -6.39 -11.56 10.28
CA LEU A 158 -6.96 -12.11 9.05
C LEU A 158 -6.40 -13.50 8.75
N LEU A 159 -5.09 -13.69 8.91
CA LEU A 159 -4.45 -15.00 8.75
C LEU A 159 -5.03 -16.04 9.71
N LYS A 160 -5.20 -15.73 10.98
CA LYS A 160 -5.83 -16.62 11.97
C LYS A 160 -7.27 -16.97 11.58
N MET A 161 -8.02 -16.01 11.02
CA MET A 161 -9.38 -16.24 10.56
C MET A 161 -9.42 -17.15 9.32
N LEU A 162 -8.49 -16.94 8.37
CA LEU A 162 -8.37 -17.77 7.18
C LEU A 162 -8.02 -19.21 7.55
N LEU A 163 -6.99 -19.41 8.38
CA LEU A 163 -6.57 -20.75 8.83
C LEU A 163 -7.67 -21.46 9.65
N GLY A 164 -8.45 -20.69 10.43
CA GLY A 164 -9.60 -21.18 11.17
C GLY A 164 -10.90 -21.34 10.35
N GLY A 165 -10.86 -21.10 9.03
CA GLY A 165 -12.00 -21.22 8.13
C GLY A 165 -13.12 -20.20 8.33
N ARG A 166 -12.87 -19.12 9.09
CA ARG A 166 -13.85 -18.06 9.37
C ARG A 166 -13.99 -17.05 8.22
N ILE A 167 -12.97 -16.97 7.35
CA ILE A 167 -12.98 -16.30 6.06
C ILE A 167 -12.38 -17.25 5.03
N GLN A 168 -12.73 -17.08 3.77
CA GLN A 168 -12.23 -17.89 2.67
C GLN A 168 -11.01 -17.28 2.00
N GLY A 169 -10.88 -15.96 2.06
CA GLY A 169 -9.73 -15.24 1.55
C GLY A 169 -9.53 -13.90 2.26
N PHE A 170 -8.40 -13.26 1.99
CA PHE A 170 -8.16 -11.86 2.35
C PHE A 170 -7.34 -11.17 1.26
N ILE A 171 -7.33 -9.83 1.27
CA ILE A 171 -6.63 -9.03 0.29
C ILE A 171 -5.23 -8.68 0.80
N LEU A 172 -4.24 -8.80 -0.10
CA LEU A 172 -2.83 -8.51 0.15
C LEU A 172 -2.15 -8.08 -1.15
N ASP A 173 -0.98 -7.46 -1.07
CA ASP A 173 -0.08 -7.30 -2.20
C ASP A 173 0.82 -8.56 -2.38
N PRO A 174 1.19 -8.94 -3.62
CA PRO A 174 1.97 -10.16 -3.85
C PRO A 174 3.41 -10.08 -3.34
N HIS A 175 4.01 -8.88 -3.23
CA HIS A 175 5.36 -8.71 -2.68
C HIS A 175 5.36 -8.90 -1.18
N GLY A 176 4.37 -8.34 -0.47
CA GLY A 176 4.13 -8.60 0.95
C GLY A 176 3.90 -10.08 1.21
N LEU A 177 3.07 -10.74 0.39
CA LEU A 177 2.84 -12.18 0.47
C LEU A 177 4.16 -12.99 0.40
N GLN A 178 5.01 -12.68 -0.57
CA GLN A 178 6.28 -13.39 -0.75
C GLN A 178 7.24 -13.13 0.42
N GLU A 179 7.33 -11.89 0.86
CA GLU A 179 8.22 -11.52 1.97
C GLU A 179 7.79 -12.16 3.30
N TRP A 180 6.49 -12.19 3.59
CA TRP A 180 5.98 -12.85 4.80
C TRP A 180 6.18 -14.36 4.78
N ARG A 181 6.16 -15.00 3.59
CA ARG A 181 6.55 -16.39 3.41
C ARG A 181 8.03 -16.60 3.73
N ASN A 182 8.90 -15.77 3.17
CA ASN A 182 10.34 -15.85 3.40
C ASN A 182 10.70 -15.75 4.89
N GLN A 183 9.88 -15.02 5.67
CA GLN A 183 10.04 -14.89 7.13
C GLN A 183 9.36 -15.99 7.94
N GLY A 184 8.73 -16.95 7.31
CA GLY A 184 7.95 -18.00 7.99
C GLY A 184 6.70 -17.49 8.73
N LYS A 185 6.26 -16.26 8.42
CA LYS A 185 5.07 -15.65 9.03
C LYS A 185 3.77 -16.08 8.36
N LEU A 186 3.86 -16.52 7.11
CA LEU A 186 2.73 -17.07 6.36
C LEU A 186 3.05 -18.52 5.99
N PRO A 187 2.05 -19.40 6.02
CA PRO A 187 2.21 -20.76 5.53
C PRO A 187 2.45 -20.76 4.02
N ASP A 188 3.23 -21.72 3.53
CA ASP A 188 3.51 -21.90 2.09
C ASP A 188 2.28 -22.30 1.27
N ASP A 189 1.22 -22.66 1.95
CA ASP A 189 -0.02 -23.19 1.39
C ASP A 189 -1.07 -22.11 1.02
N LEU A 190 -0.67 -20.82 0.96
CA LEU A 190 -1.51 -19.78 0.40
C LEU A 190 -1.41 -19.73 -1.13
N HIS A 191 -2.54 -19.46 -1.78
CA HIS A 191 -2.69 -19.37 -3.22
C HIS A 191 -3.31 -18.02 -3.63
N ILE A 192 -2.78 -17.38 -4.67
CA ILE A 192 -3.42 -16.20 -5.27
C ILE A 192 -4.60 -16.70 -6.10
N LEU A 193 -5.81 -16.36 -5.66
CA LEU A 193 -7.05 -16.71 -6.34
C LEU A 193 -7.37 -15.71 -7.47
N LEU A 194 -7.26 -14.42 -7.17
CA LEU A 194 -7.67 -13.36 -8.08
C LEU A 194 -6.68 -12.18 -7.96
N ARG A 195 -6.27 -11.63 -9.10
CA ARG A 195 -5.61 -10.32 -9.21
C ARG A 195 -6.69 -9.28 -9.46
N ILE A 196 -6.80 -8.28 -8.58
CA ILE A 196 -7.89 -7.30 -8.62
C ILE A 196 -7.52 -6.19 -9.60
N GLU A 197 -6.53 -5.38 -9.23
CA GLU A 197 -6.05 -4.29 -10.08
C GLU A 197 -4.66 -3.81 -9.66
N LEU A 198 -4.06 -2.99 -10.52
CA LEU A 198 -2.83 -2.27 -10.27
C LEU A 198 -3.20 -0.81 -10.00
N THR A 199 -2.87 -0.30 -8.82
CA THR A 199 -3.26 1.04 -8.38
C THR A 199 -2.05 1.94 -8.20
N PRO A 200 -2.14 3.24 -8.59
CA PRO A 200 -1.08 4.19 -8.34
C PRO A 200 -0.98 4.54 -6.85
N VAL A 201 0.26 4.58 -6.35
CA VAL A 201 0.58 4.89 -4.96
C VAL A 201 1.19 6.27 -4.85
N HIS A 202 0.68 7.07 -3.92
CA HIS A 202 0.97 8.48 -3.73
C HIS A 202 1.48 8.79 -2.32
N LEU A 203 2.12 9.94 -2.18
CA LEU A 203 2.27 10.61 -0.90
C LEU A 203 1.02 11.45 -0.65
N MET A 204 0.45 11.33 0.56
CA MET A 204 -0.63 12.20 1.04
C MET A 204 -0.01 13.34 1.85
N LEU A 205 -0.34 14.58 1.51
CA LEU A 205 0.10 15.77 2.24
C LEU A 205 -1.09 16.39 2.98
N SER A 206 -1.00 16.56 4.29
CA SER A 206 -2.04 17.20 5.08
C SER A 206 -2.35 18.62 4.57
N LYS A 207 -3.62 18.94 4.33
CA LYS A 207 -4.02 20.31 3.96
C LYS A 207 -3.84 21.30 5.11
N GLU A 208 -3.89 20.83 6.36
CA GLU A 208 -3.78 21.67 7.56
C GLU A 208 -2.33 22.11 7.82
N SER A 209 -1.33 21.29 7.48
CA SER A 209 0.07 21.57 7.85
C SER A 209 1.04 21.60 6.67
N THR A 210 0.54 21.50 5.42
CA THR A 210 1.32 21.67 4.20
C THR A 210 0.67 22.65 3.24
N THR A 211 1.45 23.15 2.28
CA THR A 211 1.00 24.09 1.27
C THR A 211 1.11 23.49 -0.14
N GLU A 212 0.55 24.19 -1.11
CA GLU A 212 0.71 23.82 -2.53
C GLU A 212 2.19 23.81 -2.97
N THR A 213 3.01 24.68 -2.39
CA THR A 213 4.46 24.71 -2.67
C THR A 213 5.15 23.41 -2.24
N HIS A 214 4.73 22.80 -1.10
CA HIS A 214 5.25 21.50 -0.70
C HIS A 214 4.92 20.43 -1.74
N LEU A 215 3.65 20.40 -2.20
CA LEU A 215 3.20 19.47 -3.21
C LEU A 215 3.96 19.61 -4.52
N GLN A 216 4.12 20.85 -5.02
CA GLN A 216 4.84 21.13 -6.27
C GLN A 216 6.29 20.67 -6.22
N ARG A 217 7.01 20.97 -5.11
CA ARG A 217 8.40 20.53 -4.93
C ARG A 217 8.51 19.00 -4.87
N ILE A 218 7.60 18.34 -4.18
CA ILE A 218 7.54 16.87 -4.09
C ILE A 218 7.24 16.27 -5.47
N ASN A 219 6.27 16.81 -6.22
CA ASN A 219 5.94 16.33 -7.56
C ASN A 219 7.12 16.46 -8.53
N GLN A 220 7.78 17.61 -8.52
CA GLN A 220 8.99 17.81 -9.32
C GLN A 220 10.09 16.80 -8.96
N ALA A 221 10.28 16.54 -7.66
CA ALA A 221 11.26 15.56 -7.19
C ALA A 221 10.92 14.12 -7.59
N ILE A 222 9.61 13.75 -7.58
CA ILE A 222 9.14 12.44 -8.07
C ILE A 222 9.45 12.29 -9.56
N ASP A 223 9.11 13.30 -10.37
CA ASP A 223 9.33 13.25 -11.82
C ASP A 223 10.82 13.16 -12.16
N GLN A 224 11.68 13.91 -11.46
CA GLN A 224 13.14 13.82 -11.59
C GLN A 224 13.67 12.45 -11.17
N LEU A 225 13.18 11.89 -10.05
CA LEU A 225 13.61 10.57 -9.59
C LEU A 225 13.26 9.50 -10.62
N LYS A 226 12.02 9.50 -11.13
CA LYS A 226 11.55 8.52 -12.13
C LYS A 226 12.34 8.54 -13.44
N GLN A 227 12.92 9.68 -13.79
CA GLN A 227 13.79 9.84 -14.96
C GLN A 227 15.25 9.49 -14.68
N SER A 228 15.64 9.25 -13.44
CA SER A 228 17.01 8.96 -13.05
C SER A 228 17.27 7.45 -12.94
N PRO A 229 18.52 7.00 -13.10
CA PRO A 229 18.90 5.61 -12.85
C PRO A 229 18.62 5.15 -11.41
N ASP A 230 18.60 6.07 -10.45
CA ASP A 230 18.38 5.76 -9.03
C ASP A 230 17.03 5.09 -8.80
N TYR A 231 16.00 5.51 -9.54
CA TYR A 231 14.67 4.93 -9.42
C TYR A 231 14.69 3.42 -9.70
N GLN A 232 15.24 3.02 -10.86
CA GLN A 232 15.32 1.62 -11.21
C GLN A 232 16.22 0.83 -10.26
N GLN A 233 17.33 1.41 -9.80
CA GLN A 233 18.22 0.78 -8.82
C GLN A 233 17.52 0.52 -7.48
N ILE A 234 16.64 1.44 -7.04
CA ILE A 234 15.83 1.25 -5.83
C ILE A 234 14.85 0.10 -6.05
N LEU A 235 14.11 0.09 -7.16
CA LEU A 235 13.16 -0.98 -7.48
C LEU A 235 13.83 -2.36 -7.54
N ASP A 236 14.98 -2.47 -8.19
CA ASP A 236 15.73 -3.72 -8.38
C ASP A 236 16.17 -4.33 -7.04
N ARG A 237 16.55 -3.50 -6.06
CA ARG A 237 16.92 -3.98 -4.70
C ARG A 237 15.79 -4.76 -4.03
N TYR A 238 14.55 -4.40 -4.33
CA TYR A 238 13.35 -5.05 -3.79
C TYR A 238 12.71 -6.04 -4.77
N ARG A 239 13.37 -6.33 -5.92
CA ARG A 239 12.82 -7.15 -7.00
C ARG A 239 11.46 -6.68 -7.50
N PHE A 240 11.27 -5.37 -7.49
CA PHE A 240 10.07 -4.74 -8.02
C PHE A 240 10.23 -4.54 -9.52
N THR A 241 9.39 -5.19 -10.33
CA THR A 241 9.36 -4.96 -11.77
C THR A 241 8.18 -4.07 -12.11
N THR A 242 8.42 -3.02 -12.89
CA THR A 242 7.38 -2.14 -13.46
C THR A 242 6.70 -2.76 -14.69
N GLN A 243 7.05 -3.99 -15.08
CA GLN A 243 6.47 -4.63 -16.25
C GLN A 243 5.14 -5.27 -15.89
N HIS A 244 4.07 -4.79 -16.56
CA HIS A 244 2.81 -5.51 -16.62
C HIS A 244 3.08 -6.97 -17.04
N PRO A 245 2.57 -7.98 -16.35
CA PRO A 245 2.45 -9.28 -16.95
C PRO A 245 1.54 -9.11 -18.18
N SER A 246 2.09 -9.36 -19.36
CA SER A 246 1.32 -9.43 -20.60
C SER A 246 0.09 -10.30 -20.32
N ALA A 247 -1.10 -9.80 -20.63
CA ALA A 247 -2.31 -10.60 -20.55
C ALA A 247 -2.06 -11.95 -21.25
N PRO A 248 -2.50 -13.07 -20.67
CA PRO A 248 -2.37 -14.35 -21.33
C PRO A 248 -3.06 -14.26 -22.68
N GLN A 249 -2.28 -14.41 -23.76
CA GLN A 249 -2.83 -14.61 -25.08
C GLN A 249 -3.52 -15.97 -25.03
N HIS A 250 -4.85 -15.94 -24.99
CA HIS A 250 -5.63 -17.15 -25.21
C HIS A 250 -5.43 -17.61 -26.65
N PRO A 251 -5.13 -18.90 -26.88
CA PRO A 251 -5.05 -19.48 -28.20
C PRO A 251 -6.43 -19.55 -28.87
#